data_fe5aa08458cc913f2bc4a5d1d5390936
#
_entry.id   fe5aa08458cc913f2bc4a5d1d5390936
#
_cell.length_a   1.000
_cell.length_b   1.000
_cell.length_c   1.000
_cell.angle_alpha   90.00
_cell.angle_beta   90.00
_cell.angle_gamma   90.00
#
_symmetry.space_group_name_H-M   'P 1'
#
loop_
_entity.id
_entity.type
_entity.pdbx_description
1 polymer ?
#
loop_
_entity_poly.entity_id
_entity_poly.type
_entity_poly.pdbx_seq_one_letter_code
_entity_poly.pdbx_strand_id
1 'polypeptide(L)'
;MRKSRVNLPNRCYHLISRVAHRAFFLDDEERTRLVDLVRRVSRFSGVKLLAYGVMSNHFHVFVYIGHPERIDDAEIVRRIAGLYSDARFNQVMKRWNELAKRPDSSSFRRYRKSFLKRMWNASEFIKTLKQHYTISFNARRDHHGTMWESRYRVRVKDPGELGMMMAESGYIDANPVNAGIVGWPDMYEWC
;
A
#
# COMPACT_ATOMS: atom_id res chain seq x y z
N MET A 1 -25.06 -2.26 -8.99
CA MET A 1 -23.87 -3.13 -8.79
C MET A 1 -22.58 -2.31 -8.91
N ARG A 2 -21.69 -2.38 -7.92
CA ARG A 2 -20.38 -1.70 -7.99
C ARG A 2 -19.47 -2.50 -8.93
N LYS A 3 -19.01 -1.87 -10.03
CA LYS A 3 -18.04 -2.49 -10.95
C LYS A 3 -16.80 -2.96 -10.19
N SER A 4 -16.39 -4.20 -10.41
CA SER A 4 -15.11 -4.73 -9.96
C SER A 4 -13.98 -3.89 -10.60
N ARG A 5 -13.00 -3.46 -9.82
CA ARG A 5 -11.83 -2.80 -10.38
C ARG A 5 -10.91 -3.84 -10.99
N VAL A 6 -10.59 -3.66 -12.26
CA VAL A 6 -9.72 -4.58 -12.99
C VAL A 6 -8.31 -4.45 -12.42
N ASN A 7 -7.72 -5.57 -12.03
CA ASN A 7 -6.32 -5.67 -11.70
C ASN A 7 -5.61 -6.38 -12.84
N LEU A 8 -4.97 -5.60 -13.72
CA LEU A 8 -4.19 -6.12 -14.84
C LEU A 8 -2.72 -6.19 -14.44
N PRO A 9 -2.04 -7.30 -14.72
CA PRO A 9 -0.59 -7.35 -14.61
C PRO A 9 0.05 -6.45 -15.68
N ASN A 10 1.30 -6.12 -15.47
CA ASN A 10 2.09 -5.29 -16.38
C ASN A 10 1.44 -3.92 -16.65
N ARG A 11 0.99 -3.25 -15.56
CA ARG A 11 0.38 -1.91 -15.61
C ARG A 11 0.85 -1.05 -14.45
N CYS A 12 0.82 0.25 -14.68
CA CYS A 12 1.02 1.26 -13.65
C CYS A 12 -0.32 1.74 -13.10
N TYR A 13 -0.37 1.94 -11.79
CA TYR A 13 -1.58 2.36 -11.07
C TYR A 13 -1.27 3.59 -10.22
N HIS A 14 -1.91 4.70 -10.53
CA HIS A 14 -1.94 5.84 -9.64
C HIS A 14 -3.16 5.71 -8.71
N LEU A 15 -2.90 5.50 -7.45
CA LEU A 15 -3.87 5.26 -6.40
C LEU A 15 -3.96 6.49 -5.50
N ILE A 16 -5.17 6.99 -5.28
CA ILE A 16 -5.41 8.20 -4.47
C ILE A 16 -6.44 7.87 -3.40
N SER A 17 -6.15 8.23 -2.15
CA SER A 17 -7.10 8.10 -1.05
C SER A 17 -7.13 9.37 -0.21
N ARG A 18 -8.33 9.75 0.25
CA ARG A 18 -8.56 10.95 1.06
C ARG A 18 -9.07 10.57 2.45
N VAL A 19 -8.69 11.37 3.41
CA VAL A 19 -9.23 11.33 4.76
C VAL A 19 -10.70 11.76 4.73
N ALA A 20 -11.53 11.12 5.56
CA ALA A 20 -12.94 11.43 5.70
C ALA A 20 -13.12 12.91 6.11
N HIS A 21 -14.16 13.53 5.58
CA HIS A 21 -14.47 14.96 5.80
C HIS A 21 -13.33 15.91 5.42
N ARG A 22 -12.32 15.43 4.67
CA ARG A 22 -11.09 16.17 4.31
C ARG A 22 -10.32 16.68 5.53
N ALA A 23 -10.49 16.02 6.68
CA ALA A 23 -9.81 16.41 7.90
C ALA A 23 -8.28 16.29 7.76
N PHE A 24 -7.55 17.21 8.39
CA PHE A 24 -6.09 17.30 8.33
C PHE A 24 -5.47 16.40 9.43
N PHE A 25 -5.69 15.09 9.32
CA PHE A 25 -5.20 14.11 10.29
C PHE A 25 -3.74 13.69 10.08
N LEU A 26 -3.19 13.99 8.91
CA LEU A 26 -1.83 13.60 8.55
C LEU A 26 -0.88 14.77 8.85
N ASP A 27 -0.52 14.94 10.13
CA ASP A 27 0.58 15.80 10.55
C ASP A 27 1.94 15.21 10.11
N ASP A 28 3.04 15.87 10.40
CA ASP A 28 4.38 15.48 9.95
C ASP A 28 4.76 14.06 10.40
N GLU A 29 4.46 13.74 11.66
CA GLU A 29 4.71 12.41 12.20
C GLU A 29 3.86 11.35 11.50
N GLU A 30 2.58 11.63 11.27
CA GLU A 30 1.69 10.70 10.62
C GLU A 30 1.98 10.55 9.12
N ARG A 31 2.47 11.60 8.45
CA ARG A 31 2.98 11.51 7.06
C ARG A 31 4.20 10.61 6.97
N THR A 32 5.16 10.79 7.85
CA THR A 32 6.36 9.93 7.93
C THR A 32 5.99 8.46 8.16
N ARG A 33 5.09 8.18 9.10
CA ARG A 33 4.59 6.83 9.37
C ARG A 33 3.87 6.23 8.16
N LEU A 34 3.10 7.03 7.43
CA LEU A 34 2.40 6.56 6.23
C LEU A 34 3.37 6.25 5.10
N VAL A 35 4.40 7.07 4.87
CA VAL A 35 5.47 6.80 3.90
C VAL A 35 6.19 5.50 4.22
N ASP A 36 6.57 5.27 5.47
CA ASP A 36 7.21 4.03 5.90
C ASP A 36 6.30 2.81 5.66
N LEU A 37 5.02 2.96 5.94
CA LEU A 37 4.06 1.89 5.68
C LEU A 37 3.87 1.64 4.18
N VAL A 38 3.84 2.67 3.33
CA VAL A 38 3.80 2.53 1.86
C VAL A 38 4.98 1.67 1.39
N ARG A 39 6.19 1.98 1.86
CA ARG A 39 7.41 1.21 1.52
C ARG A 39 7.34 -0.25 2.00
N ARG A 40 6.84 -0.50 3.22
CA ARG A 40 6.68 -1.87 3.77
C ARG A 40 5.63 -2.66 2.99
N VAL A 41 4.47 -2.07 2.71
CA VAL A 41 3.41 -2.72 1.95
C VAL A 41 3.83 -2.99 0.52
N SER A 42 4.62 -2.09 -0.10
CA SER A 42 5.18 -2.27 -1.43
C SER A 42 6.08 -3.52 -1.48
N ARG A 43 7.03 -3.64 -0.54
CA ARG A 43 7.90 -4.82 -0.43
C ARG A 43 7.12 -6.12 -0.18
N PHE A 44 6.13 -6.07 0.72
CA PHE A 44 5.27 -7.23 0.99
C PHE A 44 4.51 -7.68 -0.26
N SER A 45 3.89 -6.74 -0.96
CA SER A 45 3.02 -7.06 -2.11
C SER A 45 3.77 -7.32 -3.42
N GLY A 46 5.09 -7.14 -3.46
CA GLY A 46 5.88 -7.34 -4.68
C GLY A 46 5.55 -6.33 -5.78
N VAL A 47 5.06 -5.14 -5.42
CA VAL A 47 4.83 -4.05 -6.37
C VAL A 47 6.01 -3.09 -6.37
N LYS A 48 6.34 -2.51 -7.52
CA LYS A 48 7.38 -1.48 -7.62
C LYS A 48 6.76 -0.13 -7.32
N LEU A 49 7.25 0.55 -6.28
CA LEU A 49 6.89 1.92 -5.96
C LEU A 49 7.63 2.85 -6.93
N LEU A 50 6.89 3.66 -7.67
CA LEU A 50 7.42 4.58 -8.68
C LEU A 50 7.48 6.02 -8.13
N ALA A 51 6.39 6.47 -7.50
CA ALA A 51 6.31 7.75 -6.82
C ALA A 51 5.26 7.69 -5.71
N TYR A 52 5.35 8.59 -4.75
CA TYR A 52 4.33 8.80 -3.73
C TYR A 52 4.31 10.28 -3.31
N GLY A 53 3.19 10.73 -2.78
CA GLY A 53 3.05 12.05 -2.17
C GLY A 53 2.01 11.99 -1.07
N VAL A 54 2.38 12.35 0.15
CA VAL A 54 1.50 12.32 1.31
C VAL A 54 1.23 13.73 1.79
N MET A 55 0.01 14.19 1.54
CA MET A 55 -0.48 15.50 1.98
C MET A 55 -1.18 15.39 3.34
N SER A 56 -1.54 16.51 3.96
CA SER A 56 -2.17 16.54 5.29
C SER A 56 -3.54 15.84 5.36
N ASN A 57 -4.25 15.67 4.24
CA ASN A 57 -5.59 15.06 4.19
C ASN A 57 -5.80 14.04 3.07
N HIS A 58 -4.78 13.70 2.31
CA HIS A 58 -4.83 12.68 1.27
C HIS A 58 -3.44 12.21 0.91
N PHE A 59 -3.37 11.11 0.16
CA PHE A 59 -2.10 10.64 -0.38
C PHE A 59 -2.26 10.13 -1.81
N HIS A 60 -1.18 10.16 -2.52
CA HIS A 60 -0.96 9.60 -3.84
C HIS A 60 0.08 8.50 -3.74
N VAL A 61 -0.14 7.38 -4.42
CA VAL A 61 0.87 6.31 -4.59
C VAL A 61 0.82 5.83 -6.02
N PHE A 62 1.95 5.90 -6.70
CA PHE A 62 2.10 5.43 -8.07
C PHE A 62 2.95 4.16 -8.07
N VAL A 63 2.39 3.06 -8.53
CA VAL A 63 3.02 1.74 -8.48
C VAL A 63 2.94 1.04 -9.83
N TYR A 64 3.99 0.28 -10.16
CA TYR A 64 3.95 -0.70 -11.23
C TYR A 64 3.67 -2.09 -10.66
N ILE A 65 2.75 -2.81 -11.29
CA ILE A 65 2.40 -4.20 -10.96
C ILE A 65 2.80 -5.10 -12.10
N GLY A 66 3.84 -5.88 -11.87
CA GLY A 66 4.32 -6.90 -12.80
C GLY A 66 3.43 -8.15 -12.80
N HIS A 67 3.89 -9.16 -13.51
CA HIS A 67 3.28 -10.49 -13.41
C HIS A 67 3.54 -11.11 -12.04
N PRO A 68 2.59 -11.92 -11.51
CA PRO A 68 2.82 -12.69 -10.30
C PRO A 68 4.04 -13.61 -10.46
N GLU A 69 4.93 -13.54 -9.49
CA GLU A 69 6.13 -14.39 -9.43
C GLU A 69 5.84 -15.66 -8.63
N ARG A 70 6.52 -16.74 -9.00
CA ARG A 70 6.55 -17.94 -8.14
C ARG A 70 7.57 -17.69 -7.04
N ILE A 71 7.07 -17.64 -5.81
CA ILE A 71 7.90 -17.50 -4.62
C ILE A 71 7.71 -18.70 -3.70
N ASP A 72 8.77 -19.07 -3.01
CA ASP A 72 8.77 -20.13 -2.01
C ASP A 72 8.22 -19.65 -0.66
N ASP A 73 8.13 -20.54 0.28
CA ASP A 73 7.61 -20.25 1.62
C ASP A 73 8.56 -19.36 2.42
N ALA A 74 9.88 -19.47 2.21
CA ALA A 74 10.86 -18.62 2.86
C ALA A 74 10.68 -17.16 2.45
N GLU A 75 10.49 -16.90 1.15
CA GLU A 75 10.23 -15.55 0.64
C GLU A 75 8.88 -15.01 1.13
N ILE A 76 7.84 -15.84 1.21
CA ILE A 76 6.55 -15.42 1.78
C ILE A 76 6.74 -14.99 3.24
N VAL A 77 7.44 -15.77 4.04
CA VAL A 77 7.72 -15.48 5.46
C VAL A 77 8.54 -14.19 5.59
N ARG A 78 9.58 -14.01 4.77
CA ARG A 78 10.40 -12.79 4.75
C ARG A 78 9.55 -11.54 4.46
N ARG A 79 8.64 -11.61 3.48
CA ARG A 79 7.72 -10.50 3.15
C ARG A 79 6.74 -10.23 4.29
N ILE A 80 6.24 -11.27 4.96
CA ILE A 80 5.36 -11.13 6.13
C ILE A 80 6.10 -10.44 7.28
N ALA A 81 7.35 -10.82 7.54
CA ALA A 81 8.19 -10.20 8.58
C ALA A 81 8.40 -8.70 8.32
N GLY A 82 8.62 -8.31 7.07
CA GLY A 82 8.76 -6.88 6.70
C GLY A 82 7.49 -6.05 6.80
N LEU A 83 6.32 -6.69 6.87
CA LEU A 83 5.03 -5.99 6.93
C LEU A 83 4.53 -5.80 8.36
N TYR A 84 4.58 -6.84 9.17
CA TYR A 84 3.97 -6.85 10.50
C TYR A 84 4.93 -6.39 11.61
N SER A 85 4.39 -5.94 12.75
CA SER A 85 5.14 -5.82 13.99
C SER A 85 5.55 -7.20 14.52
N ASP A 86 6.58 -7.25 15.37
CA ASP A 86 7.08 -8.51 15.94
C ASP A 86 5.98 -9.33 16.63
N ALA A 87 5.13 -8.68 17.42
CA ALA A 87 4.01 -9.34 18.09
C ALA A 87 3.04 -9.98 17.07
N ARG A 88 2.70 -9.25 16.01
CA ARG A 88 1.81 -9.77 14.96
C ARG A 88 2.48 -10.82 14.11
N PHE A 89 3.75 -10.64 13.78
CA PHE A 89 4.54 -11.63 13.07
C PHE A 89 4.59 -12.95 13.84
N ASN A 90 4.88 -12.91 15.14
CA ASN A 90 4.91 -14.10 15.98
C ASN A 90 3.57 -14.85 16.02
N GLN A 91 2.44 -14.13 16.08
CA GLN A 91 1.11 -14.75 15.98
C GLN A 91 0.89 -15.45 14.63
N VAL A 92 1.28 -14.80 13.53
CA VAL A 92 1.18 -15.35 12.17
C VAL A 92 2.06 -16.60 12.05
N MET A 93 3.31 -16.54 12.57
CA MET A 93 4.26 -17.63 12.49
C MET A 93 3.88 -18.81 13.37
N LYS A 94 3.29 -18.59 14.53
CA LYS A 94 2.73 -19.68 15.35
C LYS A 94 1.71 -20.50 14.55
N ARG A 95 0.80 -19.82 13.87
CA ARG A 95 -0.20 -20.49 13.02
C ARG A 95 0.43 -21.11 11.75
N TRP A 96 1.37 -20.42 11.13
CA TRP A 96 2.10 -20.94 9.97
C TRP A 96 2.79 -22.24 10.29
N ASN A 97 3.60 -22.26 11.34
CA ASN A 97 4.38 -23.45 11.76
C ASN A 97 3.48 -24.62 12.16
N GLU A 98 2.34 -24.35 12.80
CA GLU A 98 1.38 -25.39 13.14
C GLU A 98 0.77 -26.05 11.89
N LEU A 99 0.36 -25.24 10.92
CA LEU A 99 -0.23 -25.74 9.66
C LEU A 99 0.81 -26.39 8.75
N ALA A 100 2.06 -25.91 8.76
CA ALA A 100 3.16 -26.41 7.95
C ALA A 100 3.63 -27.82 8.37
N LYS A 101 3.25 -28.31 9.54
CA LYS A 101 3.46 -29.73 9.93
C LYS A 101 2.78 -30.70 8.95
N ARG A 102 1.78 -30.23 8.20
CA ARG A 102 1.06 -30.98 7.15
C ARG A 102 1.00 -30.14 5.87
N PRO A 103 2.11 -30.01 5.11
CA PRO A 103 2.24 -29.06 4.00
C PRO A 103 1.21 -29.30 2.89
N ASP A 104 0.81 -30.57 2.67
CA ASP A 104 -0.16 -30.95 1.66
C ASP A 104 -1.62 -30.79 2.13
N SER A 105 -1.84 -30.34 3.35
CA SER A 105 -3.20 -30.13 3.86
C SER A 105 -3.90 -28.95 3.13
N SER A 106 -5.22 -29.08 2.93
CA SER A 106 -6.02 -28.00 2.39
C SER A 106 -5.98 -26.72 3.24
N SER A 107 -5.79 -26.90 4.56
CA SER A 107 -5.71 -25.80 5.52
C SER A 107 -4.42 -24.99 5.34
N PHE A 108 -3.28 -25.64 5.20
CA PHE A 108 -2.00 -24.94 4.94
C PHE A 108 -2.02 -24.26 3.58
N ARG A 109 -2.43 -24.95 2.52
CA ARG A 109 -2.57 -24.37 1.17
C ARG A 109 -3.47 -23.13 1.16
N ARG A 110 -4.61 -23.18 1.86
CA ARG A 110 -5.53 -22.03 1.99
C ARG A 110 -4.88 -20.86 2.75
N TYR A 111 -4.19 -21.16 3.85
CA TYR A 111 -3.51 -20.14 4.65
C TYR A 111 -2.40 -19.45 3.85
N ARG A 112 -1.53 -20.22 3.20
CA ARG A 112 -0.50 -19.74 2.29
C ARG A 112 -1.09 -18.87 1.17
N LYS A 113 -2.14 -19.35 0.50
CA LYS A 113 -2.85 -18.62 -0.54
C LYS A 113 -3.43 -17.29 -0.04
N SER A 114 -3.77 -17.17 1.23
CA SER A 114 -4.31 -15.93 1.80
C SER A 114 -3.29 -14.78 1.81
N PHE A 115 -1.99 -15.07 1.85
CA PHE A 115 -0.93 -14.08 1.68
C PHE A 115 -0.67 -13.80 0.21
N LEU A 116 -0.53 -14.84 -0.61
CA LEU A 116 -0.24 -14.70 -2.05
C LEU A 116 -1.27 -13.85 -2.79
N LYS A 117 -2.57 -14.00 -2.49
CA LYS A 117 -3.63 -13.20 -3.12
C LYS A 117 -3.53 -11.70 -2.86
N ARG A 118 -2.75 -11.29 -1.85
CA ARG A 118 -2.50 -9.88 -1.50
C ARG A 118 -1.30 -9.31 -2.23
N MET A 119 -0.56 -10.13 -2.97
CA MET A 119 0.62 -9.75 -3.73
C MET A 119 0.24 -9.51 -5.19
N TRP A 120 1.01 -8.69 -5.88
CA TRP A 120 0.82 -8.30 -7.29
C TRP A 120 -0.61 -7.86 -7.62
N ASN A 121 -1.24 -7.14 -6.69
CA ASN A 121 -2.63 -6.71 -6.82
C ASN A 121 -2.83 -5.30 -6.27
N ALA A 122 -3.21 -4.35 -7.16
CA ALA A 122 -3.40 -2.94 -6.79
C ALA A 122 -4.50 -2.74 -5.74
N SER A 123 -5.61 -3.48 -5.86
CA SER A 123 -6.72 -3.38 -4.91
C SER A 123 -6.38 -3.92 -3.54
N GLU A 124 -5.64 -5.02 -3.47
CA GLU A 124 -5.18 -5.59 -2.20
C GLU A 124 -4.02 -4.78 -1.60
N PHE A 125 -3.14 -4.21 -2.43
CA PHE A 125 -2.09 -3.27 -1.98
C PHE A 125 -2.70 -2.09 -1.23
N ILE A 126 -3.59 -1.32 -1.88
CA ILE A 126 -4.19 -0.13 -1.28
C ILE A 126 -5.10 -0.47 -0.09
N LYS A 127 -5.79 -1.61 -0.12
CA LYS A 127 -6.58 -2.11 1.00
C LYS A 127 -5.70 -2.44 2.20
N THR A 128 -4.59 -3.16 1.98
CA THR A 128 -3.63 -3.50 3.04
C THR A 128 -3.05 -2.22 3.66
N LEU A 129 -2.60 -1.28 2.82
CA LEU A 129 -2.08 0.01 3.26
C LEU A 129 -3.08 0.75 4.18
N LYS A 130 -4.30 0.95 3.67
CA LYS A 130 -5.33 1.69 4.41
C LYS A 130 -5.74 1.00 5.71
N GLN A 131 -5.89 -0.32 5.71
CA GLN A 131 -6.26 -1.07 6.92
C GLN A 131 -5.17 -1.00 7.99
N HIS A 132 -3.92 -1.26 7.62
CA HIS A 132 -2.80 -1.21 8.57
C HIS A 132 -2.63 0.20 9.14
N TYR A 133 -2.71 1.22 8.28
CA TYR A 133 -2.59 2.60 8.72
C TYR A 133 -3.73 2.99 9.68
N THR A 134 -5.00 2.71 9.31
CA THR A 134 -6.16 3.04 10.15
C THR A 134 -6.08 2.38 11.52
N ILE A 135 -5.76 1.08 11.58
CA ILE A 135 -5.64 0.36 12.86
C ILE A 135 -4.57 1.02 13.75
N SER A 136 -3.42 1.31 13.17
CA SER A 136 -2.30 1.92 13.88
C SER A 136 -2.58 3.37 14.28
N PHE A 137 -3.21 4.17 13.41
CA PHE A 137 -3.62 5.55 13.68
C PHE A 137 -4.65 5.61 14.80
N ASN A 138 -5.72 4.81 14.70
CA ASN A 138 -6.79 4.77 15.71
C ASN A 138 -6.26 4.44 17.10
N ALA A 139 -5.34 3.45 17.18
CA ALA A 139 -4.72 3.07 18.45
C ALA A 139 -3.84 4.17 19.07
N ARG A 140 -3.13 4.97 18.23
CA ARG A 140 -2.27 6.05 18.73
C ARG A 140 -3.01 7.32 19.09
N ARG A 141 -4.07 7.64 18.36
CA ARG A 141 -4.81 8.91 18.46
C ARG A 141 -6.15 8.78 19.20
N ASP A 142 -6.42 7.62 19.83
CA ASP A 142 -7.72 7.29 20.43
C ASP A 142 -8.90 7.64 19.52
N HIS A 143 -8.71 7.37 18.21
CA HIS A 143 -9.69 7.68 17.18
C HIS A 143 -10.55 6.44 16.88
N HIS A 144 -11.84 6.65 16.72
CA HIS A 144 -12.78 5.58 16.42
C HIS A 144 -13.46 5.80 15.06
N GLY A 145 -13.69 4.71 14.33
CA GLY A 145 -14.43 4.74 13.08
C GLY A 145 -13.55 4.76 11.82
N THR A 146 -14.15 5.22 10.71
CA THR A 146 -13.47 5.22 9.42
C THR A 146 -12.61 6.45 9.23
N MET A 147 -11.36 6.22 8.85
CA MET A 147 -10.43 7.30 8.55
C MET A 147 -10.55 7.83 7.11
N TRP A 148 -11.10 7.04 6.20
CA TRP A 148 -11.06 7.32 4.76
C TRP A 148 -12.45 7.61 4.20
N GLU A 149 -12.55 8.68 3.37
CA GLU A 149 -13.78 9.14 2.73
C GLU A 149 -14.46 8.06 1.90
N SER A 150 -13.66 7.29 1.14
CA SER A 150 -14.17 6.26 0.23
C SER A 150 -13.16 5.15 0.02
N ARG A 151 -13.44 4.22 -0.92
CA ARG A 151 -12.46 3.16 -1.23
C ARG A 151 -11.12 3.76 -1.66
N TYR A 152 -11.01 4.30 -2.83
CA TYR A 152 -9.87 5.01 -3.41
C TYR A 152 -10.20 5.37 -4.86
N ARG A 153 -9.53 6.35 -5.43
CA ARG A 153 -9.54 6.64 -6.86
C ARG A 153 -8.36 5.95 -7.51
N VAL A 154 -8.51 5.54 -8.77
CA VAL A 154 -7.44 4.88 -9.53
C VAL A 154 -7.40 5.40 -10.95
N ARG A 155 -6.17 5.64 -11.44
CA ARG A 155 -5.86 5.83 -12.86
C ARG A 155 -4.91 4.71 -13.26
N VAL A 156 -5.22 4.03 -14.37
CA VAL A 156 -4.38 2.95 -14.91
C VAL A 156 -3.60 3.50 -16.09
N LYS A 157 -2.33 3.19 -16.16
CA LYS A 157 -1.40 3.68 -17.18
C LYS A 157 -0.63 2.52 -17.81
N ASP A 158 -0.23 2.67 -19.06
CA ASP A 158 0.64 1.72 -19.74
C ASP A 158 2.11 1.98 -19.37
N PRO A 159 2.88 0.97 -18.97
CA PRO A 159 4.29 1.14 -18.62
C PRO A 159 5.19 1.42 -19.83
N GLY A 160 4.73 1.16 -21.06
CA GLY A 160 5.48 1.45 -22.28
C GLY A 160 5.61 2.93 -22.62
N GLU A 161 4.81 3.79 -22.00
CA GLU A 161 4.80 5.23 -22.25
C GLU A 161 5.64 5.98 -21.20
N LEU A 162 6.96 6.03 -21.39
CA LEU A 162 7.89 6.67 -20.45
C LEU A 162 7.51 8.12 -20.15
N GLY A 163 7.15 8.91 -21.18
CA GLY A 163 6.73 10.31 -20.99
C GLY A 163 5.51 10.45 -20.08
N MET A 164 4.55 9.53 -20.20
CA MET A 164 3.36 9.54 -19.34
C MET A 164 3.71 9.13 -17.90
N MET A 165 4.63 8.18 -17.71
CA MET A 165 5.11 7.79 -16.38
C MET A 165 5.83 8.94 -15.69
N MET A 166 6.70 9.66 -16.42
CA MET A 166 7.38 10.86 -15.91
C MET A 166 6.39 11.98 -15.56
N ALA A 167 5.41 12.22 -16.43
CA ALA A 167 4.36 13.23 -16.18
C ALA A 167 3.50 12.90 -14.95
N GLU A 168 3.16 11.61 -14.73
CA GLU A 168 2.38 11.20 -13.57
C GLU A 168 3.22 11.30 -12.27
N SER A 169 4.50 10.95 -12.30
CA SER A 169 5.43 11.14 -11.16
C SER A 169 5.60 12.63 -10.87
N GLY A 170 5.92 13.44 -11.87
CA GLY A 170 6.06 14.89 -11.71
C GLY A 170 4.77 15.58 -11.22
N TYR A 171 3.59 15.08 -11.64
CA TYR A 171 2.32 15.54 -11.09
C TYR A 171 2.22 15.27 -9.58
N ILE A 172 2.69 14.11 -9.11
CA ILE A 172 2.68 13.76 -7.68
C ILE A 172 3.63 14.66 -6.92
N ASP A 173 4.86 14.84 -7.41
CA ASP A 173 5.88 15.67 -6.79
C ASP A 173 5.49 17.15 -6.76
N ALA A 174 4.72 17.63 -7.77
CA ALA A 174 4.22 19.00 -7.84
C ALA A 174 3.00 19.26 -6.94
N ASN A 175 2.35 18.24 -6.36
CA ASN A 175 1.15 18.46 -5.53
C ASN A 175 1.35 19.44 -4.38
N PRO A 176 2.43 19.37 -3.56
CA PRO A 176 2.63 20.30 -2.47
C PRO A 176 2.94 21.72 -2.96
N VAL A 177 3.56 21.87 -4.12
CA VAL A 177 3.78 23.19 -4.77
C VAL A 177 2.44 23.78 -5.24
N ASN A 178 1.64 22.99 -5.95
CA ASN A 178 0.31 23.38 -6.42
C ASN A 178 -0.67 23.72 -5.27
N ALA A 179 -0.44 23.13 -4.10
CA ALA A 179 -1.19 23.43 -2.89
C ALA A 179 -0.65 24.66 -2.13
N GLY A 180 0.43 25.29 -2.60
CA GLY A 180 1.06 26.45 -1.94
C GLY A 180 1.75 26.12 -0.60
N ILE A 181 2.12 24.85 -0.39
CA ILE A 181 2.75 24.38 0.85
C ILE A 181 4.26 24.65 0.82
N VAL A 182 4.89 24.42 -0.33
CA VAL A 182 6.32 24.65 -0.58
C VAL A 182 6.53 25.35 -1.92
N GLY A 183 7.68 26.00 -2.10
CA GLY A 183 8.03 26.67 -3.35
C GLY A 183 8.51 25.73 -4.47
N TRP A 184 9.16 24.62 -4.09
CA TRP A 184 9.72 23.61 -5.00
C TRP A 184 9.46 22.19 -4.49
N PRO A 185 9.34 21.19 -5.38
CA PRO A 185 9.02 19.81 -4.98
C PRO A 185 10.00 19.18 -4.02
N ASP A 186 11.30 19.44 -4.17
CA ASP A 186 12.39 18.93 -3.34
C ASP A 186 12.39 19.48 -1.89
N MET A 187 11.62 20.53 -1.65
CA MET A 187 11.41 21.08 -0.29
C MET A 187 10.34 20.30 0.49
N TYR A 188 9.68 19.32 -0.12
CA TYR A 188 8.61 18.55 0.52
C TYR A 188 9.07 17.13 0.82
N GLU A 189 9.26 16.85 2.09
CA GLU A 189 9.89 15.63 2.60
C GLU A 189 9.08 14.33 2.30
N TRP A 190 7.77 14.44 2.06
CA TRP A 190 6.87 13.30 1.91
C TRP A 190 6.44 13.03 0.44
N CYS A 191 7.27 13.37 -0.51
CA CYS A 191 7.20 13.00 -1.92
C CYS A 191 8.36 12.12 -2.37
#